data_f5df4c2d240bc4e57ecdab8c5d65a5b5
#
_entry.id   f5df4c2d240bc4e57ecdab8c5d65a5b5
#
_cell.length_a   1.000
_cell.length_b   1.000
_cell.length_c   1.000
_cell.angle_alpha   90.00
_cell.angle_beta   90.00
_cell.angle_gamma   90.00
#
_symmetry.space_group_name_H-M   'P 1'
#
loop_
_entity.id
_entity.type
_entity.pdbx_description
1 polymer ?
#
loop_
_entity_poly.entity_id
_entity_poly.type
_entity_poly.pdbx_seq_one_letter_code
_entity_poly.pdbx_strand_id
1 'polypeptide(L)'
;MSDSIVSLRHVEKWYGNNHVVKDMNLEIQEGEFLTLLGPSGCGKTTTLRMIAGFENATSGTIEVQGQRVEEKEPYERDVNTVFQNYSLFPHMTVFDNVAYGPSIRKVPKDEIKRRVTEMLALVQMSGYEKRKPDALSGGQKQRVAIARALINNPRVLLLDEPLGALDLKLRKQMQIELKRLQKKLGITFVYVTHDQEEAMTMSDRIAVMRDGVILQMDAPAKIYDRPNCRFVADFIGESNVISGVVRSVEGEKLSVETPDGMILACGEGFTVGEKICVSVRSEYLNLSATPVEGFTLRGKVKDFIYIGTVIKTAVELKDDCLLYTSPSPRDTERSR
;
A
#
# COMPACT_ATOMS: atom_id res chain seq x y z
N MET A 1 8.61 -16.63 18.23
CA MET A 1 9.13 -15.80 17.11
C MET A 1 8.30 -16.19 15.93
N SER A 2 7.55 -15.26 15.33
CA SER A 2 6.82 -15.57 14.08
C SER A 2 7.87 -15.76 13.00
N ASP A 3 7.88 -16.92 12.37
CA ASP A 3 8.85 -17.22 11.32
C ASP A 3 8.54 -16.34 10.09
N SER A 4 9.55 -15.57 9.67
CA SER A 4 9.46 -14.78 8.43
C SER A 4 9.38 -15.74 7.24
N ILE A 5 8.36 -15.55 6.39
CA ILE A 5 8.20 -16.37 5.18
C ILE A 5 9.03 -15.86 4.01
N VAL A 6 9.26 -14.54 3.94
CA VAL A 6 10.15 -13.89 2.99
C VAL A 6 11.06 -12.94 3.76
N SER A 7 12.36 -13.01 3.52
CA SER A 7 13.36 -12.14 4.13
C SER A 7 14.29 -11.58 3.05
N LEU A 8 14.43 -10.27 3.03
CA LEU A 8 15.42 -9.56 2.23
C LEU A 8 16.43 -8.94 3.20
N ARG A 9 17.74 -9.18 2.99
CA ARG A 9 18.81 -8.64 3.85
C ARG A 9 19.87 -7.96 3.00
N HIS A 10 20.03 -6.66 3.20
CA HIS A 10 21.00 -5.82 2.51
C HIS A 10 20.89 -5.96 0.97
N VAL A 11 19.65 -6.09 0.46
CA VAL A 11 19.42 -6.32 -0.96
C VAL A 11 19.60 -5.02 -1.73
N GLU A 12 20.42 -5.09 -2.78
CA GLU A 12 20.65 -3.99 -3.71
C GLU A 12 20.33 -4.38 -5.14
N LYS A 13 19.88 -3.40 -5.92
CA LYS A 13 19.68 -3.57 -7.36
C LYS A 13 20.17 -2.36 -8.13
N TRP A 14 21.09 -2.63 -9.04
CA TRP A 14 21.63 -1.68 -10.00
C TRP A 14 21.26 -2.07 -11.42
N TYR A 15 20.88 -1.09 -12.24
CA TYR A 15 20.76 -1.20 -13.68
C TYR A 15 21.78 -0.24 -14.31
N GLY A 16 22.93 -0.75 -14.71
CA GLY A 16 24.05 0.10 -15.08
C GLY A 16 24.44 1.02 -13.93
N ASN A 17 24.35 2.33 -14.12
CA ASN A 17 24.66 3.34 -13.10
C ASN A 17 23.43 3.75 -12.25
N ASN A 18 22.26 3.18 -12.51
CA ASN A 18 21.05 3.53 -11.77
C ASN A 18 20.83 2.60 -10.57
N HIS A 19 20.92 3.13 -9.36
CA HIS A 19 20.70 2.42 -8.09
C HIS A 19 19.21 2.43 -7.72
N VAL A 20 18.49 1.38 -8.09
CA VAL A 20 17.02 1.31 -8.00
C VAL A 20 16.53 0.79 -6.65
N VAL A 21 17.23 -0.18 -6.04
CA VAL A 21 16.94 -0.68 -4.69
C VAL A 21 18.21 -0.58 -3.87
N LYS A 22 18.11 0.05 -2.69
CA LYS A 22 19.25 0.47 -1.86
C LYS A 22 19.14 -0.12 -0.48
N ASP A 23 20.07 -1.00 -0.12
CA ASP A 23 20.19 -1.62 1.21
C ASP A 23 18.82 -2.08 1.78
N MET A 24 18.03 -2.77 0.96
CA MET A 24 16.68 -3.19 1.32
C MET A 24 16.73 -4.27 2.38
N ASN A 25 16.14 -3.97 3.54
CA ASN A 25 15.92 -4.90 4.62
C ASN A 25 14.40 -5.04 4.85
N LEU A 26 13.85 -6.24 4.64
CA LEU A 26 12.40 -6.49 4.67
C LEU A 26 12.12 -7.89 5.18
N GLU A 27 11.31 -7.97 6.23
CA GLU A 27 10.81 -9.22 6.79
C GLU A 27 9.28 -9.28 6.63
N ILE A 28 8.79 -10.34 5.96
CA ILE A 28 7.36 -10.57 5.71
C ILE A 28 6.93 -11.79 6.51
N GLN A 29 5.87 -11.64 7.31
CA GLN A 29 5.36 -12.70 8.17
C GLN A 29 4.45 -13.66 7.40
N GLU A 30 4.37 -14.93 7.84
CA GLU A 30 3.44 -15.88 7.25
C GLU A 30 1.98 -15.44 7.45
N GLY A 31 1.17 -15.53 6.39
CA GLY A 31 -0.24 -15.12 6.41
C GLY A 31 -0.48 -13.61 6.41
N GLU A 32 0.58 -12.80 6.29
CA GLU A 32 0.49 -11.33 6.25
C GLU A 32 0.04 -10.82 4.87
N PHE A 33 -0.72 -9.73 4.86
CA PHE A 33 -0.93 -8.90 3.68
C PHE A 33 -0.02 -7.67 3.77
N LEU A 34 1.14 -7.74 3.15
CA LEU A 34 2.10 -6.63 3.08
C LEU A 34 1.92 -5.85 1.78
N THR A 35 1.84 -4.52 1.88
CA THR A 35 1.84 -3.64 0.71
C THR A 35 3.14 -2.84 0.61
N LEU A 36 3.77 -2.89 -0.56
CA LEU A 36 4.83 -1.97 -0.98
C LEU A 36 4.16 -0.76 -1.64
N LEU A 37 4.19 0.39 -0.99
CA LEU A 37 3.52 1.62 -1.41
C LEU A 37 4.55 2.72 -1.69
N GLY A 38 4.35 3.50 -2.76
CA GLY A 38 5.24 4.62 -3.07
C GLY A 38 5.05 5.14 -4.49
N PRO A 39 5.70 6.25 -4.86
CA PRO A 39 5.62 6.82 -6.19
C PRO A 39 6.19 5.89 -7.27
N SER A 40 5.87 6.19 -8.54
CA SER A 40 6.43 5.44 -9.67
C SER A 40 7.96 5.51 -9.67
N GLY A 41 8.62 4.41 -10.00
CA GLY A 41 10.08 4.34 -10.09
C GLY A 41 10.82 4.17 -8.76
N CYS A 42 10.15 4.08 -7.60
CA CYS A 42 10.84 3.93 -6.30
C CYS A 42 11.33 2.51 -5.98
N GLY A 43 11.21 1.54 -6.90
CA GLY A 43 11.77 0.19 -6.74
C GLY A 43 10.78 -0.91 -6.34
N LYS A 44 9.48 -0.64 -6.16
CA LYS A 44 8.46 -1.63 -5.73
C LYS A 44 8.39 -2.87 -6.62
N THR A 45 8.09 -2.67 -7.91
CA THR A 45 8.00 -3.75 -8.91
C THR A 45 9.33 -4.49 -9.04
N THR A 46 10.46 -3.78 -8.96
CA THR A 46 11.79 -4.40 -8.97
C THR A 46 12.00 -5.32 -7.78
N THR A 47 11.62 -4.85 -6.57
CA THR A 47 11.68 -5.67 -5.35
C THR A 47 10.80 -6.92 -5.47
N LEU A 48 9.56 -6.76 -5.95
CA LEU A 48 8.66 -7.88 -6.18
C LEU A 48 9.23 -8.87 -7.20
N ARG A 49 9.82 -8.39 -8.31
CA ARG A 49 10.45 -9.23 -9.34
C ARG A 49 11.68 -9.97 -8.83
N MET A 50 12.45 -9.38 -7.92
CA MET A 50 13.58 -10.06 -7.28
C MET A 50 13.10 -11.21 -6.38
N ILE A 51 12.02 -11.04 -5.62
CA ILE A 51 11.40 -12.12 -4.84
C ILE A 51 10.90 -13.23 -5.77
N ALA A 52 10.26 -12.86 -6.88
CA ALA A 52 9.73 -13.80 -7.88
C ALA A 52 10.80 -14.54 -8.70
N GLY A 53 12.03 -14.03 -8.75
CA GLY A 53 13.11 -14.58 -9.57
C GLY A 53 13.13 -14.08 -11.01
N PHE A 54 12.32 -13.10 -11.38
CA PHE A 54 12.37 -12.47 -12.71
C PHE A 54 13.50 -11.44 -12.84
N GLU A 55 14.08 -11.03 -11.72
CA GLU A 55 15.23 -10.15 -11.63
C GLU A 55 16.19 -10.68 -10.56
N ASN A 56 17.49 -10.61 -10.84
CA ASN A 56 18.50 -10.95 -9.85
C ASN A 56 18.89 -9.72 -9.04
N ALA A 57 19.04 -9.86 -7.73
CA ALA A 57 19.67 -8.84 -6.90
C ALA A 57 21.12 -8.63 -7.35
N THR A 58 21.63 -7.41 -7.23
CA THR A 58 23.06 -7.13 -7.48
C THR A 58 23.91 -7.59 -6.29
N SER A 59 23.37 -7.43 -5.07
CA SER A 59 23.98 -7.92 -3.83
C SER A 59 22.90 -8.14 -2.77
N GLY A 60 23.28 -8.70 -1.62
CA GLY A 60 22.39 -9.06 -0.54
C GLY A 60 21.82 -10.47 -0.68
N THR A 61 20.87 -10.81 0.20
CA THR A 61 20.25 -12.16 0.22
C THR A 61 18.74 -12.07 0.26
N ILE A 62 18.10 -12.99 -0.47
CA ILE A 62 16.65 -13.17 -0.50
C ILE A 62 16.35 -14.60 -0.07
N GLU A 63 15.54 -14.73 0.97
CA GLU A 63 15.10 -16.02 1.48
C GLU A 63 13.59 -16.14 1.34
N VAL A 64 13.13 -17.31 0.90
CA VAL A 64 11.71 -17.70 0.91
C VAL A 64 11.62 -18.99 1.71
N GLN A 65 10.79 -19.02 2.77
CA GLN A 65 10.69 -20.14 3.70
C GLN A 65 12.05 -20.54 4.30
N GLY A 66 12.89 -19.58 4.66
CA GLY A 66 14.23 -19.80 5.21
C GLY A 66 15.24 -20.40 4.22
N GLN A 67 14.91 -20.49 2.93
CA GLN A 67 15.81 -20.97 1.89
C GLN A 67 16.22 -19.80 0.98
N ARG A 68 17.51 -19.66 0.73
CA ARG A 68 18.04 -18.73 -0.26
C ARG A 68 17.52 -19.09 -1.64
N VAL A 69 17.10 -18.05 -2.38
CA VAL A 69 16.43 -18.22 -3.69
C VAL A 69 17.15 -17.50 -4.85
N GLU A 70 18.31 -16.88 -4.61
CA GLU A 70 19.02 -16.13 -5.65
C GLU A 70 19.42 -16.99 -6.84
N GLU A 71 19.80 -18.25 -6.59
CA GLU A 71 20.18 -19.23 -7.61
C GLU A 71 19.01 -20.07 -8.15
N LYS A 72 17.80 -19.89 -7.59
CA LYS A 72 16.60 -20.62 -8.01
C LYS A 72 15.91 -19.91 -9.15
N GLU A 73 15.56 -20.66 -10.18
CA GLU A 73 14.70 -20.18 -11.26
C GLU A 73 13.29 -19.82 -10.76
N PRO A 74 12.54 -18.93 -11.43
CA PRO A 74 11.20 -18.52 -10.99
C PRO A 74 10.23 -19.67 -10.71
N TYR A 75 10.28 -20.74 -11.51
CA TYR A 75 9.39 -21.89 -11.36
C TYR A 75 9.77 -22.84 -10.20
N GLU A 76 10.95 -22.68 -9.62
CA GLU A 76 11.44 -23.43 -8.46
C GLU A 76 11.14 -22.75 -7.14
N ARG A 77 10.71 -21.48 -7.17
CA ARG A 77 10.36 -20.71 -5.98
C ARG A 77 8.90 -20.97 -5.62
N ASP A 78 8.64 -21.12 -4.32
CA ASP A 78 7.26 -21.34 -3.82
C ASP A 78 6.48 -20.01 -3.72
N VAL A 79 6.54 -19.25 -4.81
CA VAL A 79 5.83 -17.99 -5.01
C VAL A 79 5.11 -18.01 -6.35
N ASN A 80 3.99 -17.31 -6.46
CA ASN A 80 3.32 -17.07 -7.74
C ASN A 80 3.04 -15.57 -7.91
N THR A 81 3.06 -15.11 -9.16
CA THR A 81 2.90 -13.70 -9.49
C THR A 81 1.66 -13.45 -10.33
N VAL A 82 0.88 -12.43 -9.97
CA VAL A 82 -0.15 -11.80 -10.80
C VAL A 82 0.40 -10.48 -11.30
N PHE A 83 0.53 -10.36 -12.63
CA PHE A 83 1.06 -9.16 -13.29
C PHE A 83 -0.01 -8.10 -13.50
N GLN A 84 0.38 -6.85 -13.67
CA GLN A 84 -0.48 -5.70 -13.90
C GLN A 84 -1.43 -5.87 -15.11
N ASN A 85 -0.97 -6.51 -16.18
CA ASN A 85 -1.77 -6.81 -17.38
C ASN A 85 -2.46 -8.18 -17.32
N TYR A 86 -2.46 -8.83 -16.14
CA TYR A 86 -2.99 -10.17 -15.87
C TYR A 86 -2.29 -11.31 -16.61
N SER A 87 -1.61 -11.05 -17.72
CA SER A 87 -0.84 -11.99 -18.55
C SER A 87 -1.58 -13.32 -18.83
N LEU A 88 -2.89 -13.25 -19.09
CA LEU A 88 -3.67 -14.43 -19.49
C LEU A 88 -3.26 -14.87 -20.89
N PHE A 89 -3.24 -16.18 -21.12
CA PHE A 89 -3.00 -16.76 -22.44
C PHE A 89 -4.21 -16.53 -23.34
N PRO A 90 -4.13 -15.66 -24.36
CA PRO A 90 -5.32 -15.22 -25.12
C PRO A 90 -5.94 -16.33 -25.97
N HIS A 91 -5.15 -17.31 -26.40
CA HIS A 91 -5.59 -18.46 -27.19
C HIS A 91 -6.25 -19.58 -26.36
N MET A 92 -6.07 -19.56 -25.04
CA MET A 92 -6.61 -20.55 -24.11
C MET A 92 -7.95 -20.11 -23.52
N THR A 93 -8.79 -21.07 -23.15
CA THR A 93 -10.01 -20.82 -22.38
C THR A 93 -9.68 -20.40 -20.93
N VAL A 94 -10.69 -19.95 -20.17
CA VAL A 94 -10.57 -19.71 -18.72
C VAL A 94 -10.13 -21.00 -18.01
N PHE A 95 -10.75 -22.13 -18.35
CA PHE A 95 -10.37 -23.43 -17.80
C PHE A 95 -8.89 -23.73 -18.06
N ASP A 96 -8.44 -23.62 -19.31
CA ASP A 96 -7.08 -23.96 -19.70
C ASP A 96 -6.04 -23.00 -19.08
N ASN A 97 -6.38 -21.69 -18.95
CA ASN A 97 -5.55 -20.73 -18.23
C ASN A 97 -5.31 -21.16 -16.78
N VAL A 98 -6.38 -21.53 -16.07
CA VAL A 98 -6.25 -21.96 -14.66
C VAL A 98 -5.58 -23.33 -14.56
N ALA A 99 -5.91 -24.25 -15.46
CA ALA A 99 -5.32 -25.61 -15.50
C ALA A 99 -3.85 -25.65 -15.90
N TYR A 100 -3.28 -24.54 -16.41
CA TYR A 100 -1.96 -24.53 -17.05
C TYR A 100 -0.84 -25.06 -16.13
N GLY A 101 -0.73 -24.54 -14.91
CA GLY A 101 0.28 -24.97 -13.95
C GLY A 101 0.22 -26.45 -13.60
N PRO A 102 -0.92 -26.97 -13.13
CA PRO A 102 -1.13 -28.39 -12.87
C PRO A 102 -0.89 -29.28 -14.10
N SER A 103 -1.25 -28.81 -15.31
CA SER A 103 -1.05 -29.56 -16.56
C SER A 103 0.44 -29.77 -16.87
N ILE A 104 1.28 -28.73 -16.71
CA ILE A 104 2.74 -28.84 -16.88
C ILE A 104 3.33 -29.81 -15.86
N ARG A 105 2.83 -29.79 -14.63
CA ARG A 105 3.24 -30.70 -13.55
C ARG A 105 2.70 -32.13 -13.72
N LYS A 106 2.01 -32.42 -14.85
CA LYS A 106 1.46 -33.74 -15.20
C LYS A 106 0.48 -34.26 -14.15
N VAL A 107 -0.27 -33.42 -13.48
CA VAL A 107 -1.35 -33.83 -12.56
C VAL A 107 -2.43 -34.54 -13.36
N PRO A 108 -3.08 -35.60 -12.81
CA PRO A 108 -4.15 -36.35 -13.49
C PRO A 108 -5.29 -35.45 -13.92
N LYS A 109 -5.88 -35.70 -15.11
CA LYS A 109 -6.93 -34.83 -15.70
C LYS A 109 -8.16 -34.68 -14.82
N ASP A 110 -8.59 -35.71 -14.14
CA ASP A 110 -9.76 -35.67 -13.25
C ASP A 110 -9.48 -34.75 -12.03
N GLU A 111 -8.29 -34.84 -11.50
CA GLU A 111 -7.84 -33.95 -10.39
C GLU A 111 -7.71 -32.50 -10.85
N ILE A 112 -7.18 -32.25 -12.05
CA ILE A 112 -7.14 -30.89 -12.64
C ILE A 112 -8.56 -30.34 -12.74
N LYS A 113 -9.50 -31.11 -13.29
CA LYS A 113 -10.89 -30.69 -13.45
C LYS A 113 -11.51 -30.32 -12.11
N ARG A 114 -11.32 -31.16 -11.08
CA ARG A 114 -11.81 -30.88 -9.73
C ARG A 114 -11.23 -29.58 -9.17
N ARG A 115 -9.90 -29.44 -9.17
CA ARG A 115 -9.22 -28.25 -8.66
C ARG A 115 -9.62 -26.98 -9.39
N VAL A 116 -9.70 -27.00 -10.73
CA VAL A 116 -10.11 -25.85 -11.52
C VAL A 116 -11.55 -25.45 -11.18
N THR A 117 -12.48 -26.40 -11.06
CA THR A 117 -13.87 -26.13 -10.69
C THR A 117 -13.95 -25.45 -9.30
N GLU A 118 -13.24 -26.00 -8.31
CA GLU A 118 -13.18 -25.45 -6.95
C GLU A 118 -12.57 -24.04 -6.97
N MET A 119 -11.48 -23.83 -7.72
CA MET A 119 -10.80 -22.56 -7.81
C MET A 119 -11.65 -21.49 -8.50
N LEU A 120 -12.34 -21.83 -9.60
CA LEU A 120 -13.25 -20.90 -10.29
C LEU A 120 -14.46 -20.55 -9.41
N ALA A 121 -14.98 -21.50 -8.64
CA ALA A 121 -16.01 -21.22 -7.64
C ALA A 121 -15.50 -20.25 -6.55
N LEU A 122 -14.26 -20.43 -6.07
CA LEU A 122 -13.63 -19.57 -5.06
C LEU A 122 -13.54 -18.12 -5.52
N VAL A 123 -13.20 -17.89 -6.80
CA VAL A 123 -13.09 -16.54 -7.38
C VAL A 123 -14.37 -16.08 -8.09
N GLN A 124 -15.50 -16.75 -7.87
CA GLN A 124 -16.83 -16.42 -8.43
C GLN A 124 -16.85 -16.38 -9.99
N MET A 125 -16.16 -17.34 -10.60
CA MET A 125 -16.06 -17.47 -12.06
C MET A 125 -16.67 -18.77 -12.59
N SER A 126 -17.52 -19.43 -11.80
CA SER A 126 -18.28 -20.62 -12.27
C SER A 126 -19.14 -20.27 -13.49
N GLY A 127 -19.18 -21.16 -14.50
CA GLY A 127 -19.90 -20.96 -15.74
C GLY A 127 -19.14 -20.19 -16.83
N TYR A 128 -17.89 -19.75 -16.54
CA TYR A 128 -17.03 -19.05 -17.50
C TYR A 128 -15.93 -19.94 -18.09
N GLU A 129 -15.91 -21.23 -17.77
CA GLU A 129 -14.83 -22.19 -18.07
C GLU A 129 -14.45 -22.21 -19.55
N LYS A 130 -15.44 -22.13 -20.45
CA LYS A 130 -15.27 -22.22 -21.91
C LYS A 130 -14.98 -20.89 -22.58
N ARG A 131 -15.08 -19.75 -21.86
CA ARG A 131 -14.83 -18.42 -22.44
C ARG A 131 -13.33 -18.20 -22.63
N LYS A 132 -12.97 -17.36 -23.60
CA LYS A 132 -11.62 -16.85 -23.81
C LYS A 132 -11.45 -15.50 -23.12
N PRO A 133 -10.20 -15.07 -22.81
CA PRO A 133 -9.90 -13.79 -22.15
C PRO A 133 -10.54 -12.58 -22.83
N ASP A 134 -10.65 -12.55 -24.15
CA ASP A 134 -11.21 -11.43 -24.91
C ASP A 134 -12.71 -11.21 -24.61
N ALA A 135 -13.42 -12.26 -24.18
CA ALA A 135 -14.82 -12.18 -23.79
C ALA A 135 -15.05 -11.84 -22.30
N LEU A 136 -14.00 -11.39 -21.59
CA LEU A 136 -14.05 -11.10 -20.16
C LEU A 136 -13.85 -9.60 -19.89
N SER A 137 -14.56 -9.07 -18.89
CA SER A 137 -14.25 -7.75 -18.32
C SER A 137 -12.90 -7.73 -17.58
N GLY A 138 -12.37 -6.53 -17.31
CA GLY A 138 -11.11 -6.38 -16.57
C GLY A 138 -11.09 -7.12 -15.24
N GLY A 139 -12.15 -6.96 -14.42
CA GLY A 139 -12.26 -7.67 -13.13
C GLY A 139 -12.38 -9.19 -13.29
N GLN A 140 -13.04 -9.68 -14.35
CA GLN A 140 -13.10 -11.10 -14.65
C GLN A 140 -11.73 -11.66 -15.06
N LYS A 141 -10.97 -10.92 -15.88
CA LYS A 141 -9.57 -11.28 -16.23
C LYS A 141 -8.69 -11.39 -15.00
N GLN A 142 -8.83 -10.42 -14.10
CA GLN A 142 -8.10 -10.41 -12.83
C GLN A 142 -8.42 -11.64 -11.97
N ARG A 143 -9.70 -11.97 -11.78
CA ARG A 143 -10.14 -13.16 -11.02
C ARG A 143 -9.58 -14.44 -11.62
N VAL A 144 -9.55 -14.57 -12.94
CA VAL A 144 -8.93 -15.72 -13.62
C VAL A 144 -7.42 -15.76 -13.40
N ALA A 145 -6.72 -14.63 -13.45
CA ALA A 145 -5.29 -14.55 -13.18
C ALA A 145 -4.95 -14.96 -11.73
N ILE A 146 -5.77 -14.52 -10.77
CA ILE A 146 -5.65 -14.92 -9.36
C ILE A 146 -5.90 -16.42 -9.22
N ALA A 147 -6.96 -16.95 -9.84
CA ALA A 147 -7.26 -18.39 -9.83
C ALA A 147 -6.09 -19.23 -10.39
N ARG A 148 -5.50 -18.78 -11.52
CA ARG A 148 -4.32 -19.41 -12.13
C ARG A 148 -3.11 -19.41 -11.21
N ALA A 149 -2.92 -18.33 -10.45
CA ALA A 149 -1.82 -18.26 -9.48
C ALA A 149 -2.07 -19.15 -8.26
N LEU A 150 -3.30 -19.15 -7.73
CA LEU A 150 -3.67 -19.87 -6.51
C LEU A 150 -3.77 -21.40 -6.67
N ILE A 151 -4.11 -21.90 -7.87
CA ILE A 151 -4.30 -23.36 -8.09
C ILE A 151 -3.04 -24.18 -7.81
N ASN A 152 -1.88 -23.52 -7.83
CA ASN A 152 -0.60 -24.12 -7.50
C ASN A 152 -0.32 -24.20 -6.00
N ASN A 153 -1.24 -23.71 -5.14
CA ASN A 153 -1.12 -23.61 -3.68
C ASN A 153 0.18 -22.91 -3.22
N PRO A 154 0.50 -21.72 -3.74
CA PRO A 154 1.72 -21.04 -3.35
C PRO A 154 1.66 -20.59 -1.88
N ARG A 155 2.81 -20.53 -1.20
CA ARG A 155 2.90 -19.94 0.14
C ARG A 155 2.84 -18.43 0.10
N VAL A 156 3.33 -17.84 -0.99
CA VAL A 156 3.36 -16.37 -1.19
C VAL A 156 2.75 -16.04 -2.55
N LEU A 157 1.79 -15.12 -2.55
CA LEU A 157 1.22 -14.53 -3.76
C LEU A 157 1.73 -13.10 -3.93
N LEU A 158 2.41 -12.86 -5.03
CA LEU A 158 2.95 -11.58 -5.43
C LEU A 158 1.99 -10.89 -6.40
N LEU A 159 1.60 -9.65 -6.13
CA LEU A 159 0.59 -8.90 -6.88
C LEU A 159 1.17 -7.56 -7.33
N ASP A 160 1.44 -7.41 -8.63
CA ASP A 160 2.02 -6.20 -9.22
C ASP A 160 0.93 -5.31 -9.81
N GLU A 161 0.49 -4.28 -9.07
CA GLU A 161 -0.58 -3.31 -9.41
C GLU A 161 -1.84 -3.96 -10.03
N PRO A 162 -2.40 -5.02 -9.43
CA PRO A 162 -3.43 -5.82 -10.10
C PRO A 162 -4.76 -5.09 -10.29
N LEU A 163 -5.02 -3.98 -9.57
CA LEU A 163 -6.25 -3.22 -9.64
C LEU A 163 -6.16 -1.97 -10.54
N GLY A 164 -4.97 -1.62 -11.03
CA GLY A 164 -4.71 -0.38 -11.74
C GLY A 164 -5.54 -0.15 -13.00
N ALA A 165 -5.94 -1.23 -13.69
CA ALA A 165 -6.71 -1.17 -14.93
C ALA A 165 -8.25 -1.18 -14.73
N LEU A 166 -8.73 -1.17 -13.47
CA LEU A 166 -10.17 -1.23 -13.14
C LEU A 166 -10.75 0.16 -12.89
N ASP A 167 -12.05 0.32 -13.22
CA ASP A 167 -12.83 1.48 -12.79
C ASP A 167 -12.98 1.54 -11.27
N LEU A 168 -13.28 2.71 -10.72
CA LEU A 168 -13.30 2.98 -9.28
C LEU A 168 -14.26 2.04 -8.51
N LYS A 169 -15.47 1.80 -9.04
CA LYS A 169 -16.47 0.96 -8.37
C LYS A 169 -16.02 -0.50 -8.30
N LEU A 170 -15.53 -1.03 -9.40
CA LEU A 170 -15.03 -2.40 -9.50
C LEU A 170 -13.76 -2.57 -8.67
N ARG A 171 -12.88 -1.56 -8.65
CA ARG A 171 -11.66 -1.54 -7.84
C ARG A 171 -11.99 -1.70 -6.36
N LYS A 172 -12.91 -0.89 -5.81
CA LYS A 172 -13.35 -0.98 -4.40
C LYS A 172 -13.95 -2.35 -4.05
N GLN A 173 -14.73 -2.92 -4.94
CA GLN A 173 -15.26 -4.27 -4.76
C GLN A 173 -14.13 -5.30 -4.71
N MET A 174 -13.18 -5.23 -5.63
CA MET A 174 -12.06 -6.17 -5.73
C MET A 174 -11.10 -6.08 -4.53
N GLN A 175 -10.89 -4.88 -3.95
CA GLN A 175 -10.12 -4.73 -2.71
C GLN A 175 -10.73 -5.58 -1.58
N ILE A 176 -12.02 -5.47 -1.35
CA ILE A 176 -12.74 -6.24 -0.31
C ILE A 176 -12.63 -7.75 -0.58
N GLU A 177 -12.80 -8.15 -1.82
CA GLU A 177 -12.73 -9.56 -2.21
C GLU A 177 -11.31 -10.14 -2.04
N LEU A 178 -10.26 -9.39 -2.44
CA LEU A 178 -8.87 -9.81 -2.27
C LEU A 178 -8.50 -10.00 -0.78
N LYS A 179 -8.90 -9.05 0.09
CA LYS A 179 -8.65 -9.17 1.53
C LYS A 179 -9.39 -10.35 2.14
N ARG A 180 -10.66 -10.59 1.73
CA ARG A 180 -11.43 -11.76 2.17
C ARG A 180 -10.80 -13.07 1.69
N LEU A 181 -10.35 -13.12 0.45
CA LEU A 181 -9.70 -14.27 -0.14
C LEU A 181 -8.40 -14.60 0.59
N GLN A 182 -7.55 -13.61 0.85
CA GLN A 182 -6.30 -13.76 1.59
C GLN A 182 -6.57 -14.34 3.00
N LYS A 183 -7.52 -13.75 3.75
CA LYS A 183 -7.90 -14.25 5.08
C LYS A 183 -8.45 -15.67 5.06
N LYS A 184 -9.29 -16.01 4.06
CA LYS A 184 -9.87 -17.34 3.92
C LYS A 184 -8.84 -18.43 3.63
N LEU A 185 -7.80 -18.07 2.85
CA LEU A 185 -6.76 -19.02 2.44
C LEU A 185 -5.58 -19.07 3.44
N GLY A 186 -5.40 -18.02 4.25
CA GLY A 186 -4.28 -17.90 5.21
C GLY A 186 -2.90 -17.79 4.54
N ILE A 187 -2.83 -17.45 3.25
CA ILE A 187 -1.58 -17.31 2.51
C ILE A 187 -1.03 -15.87 2.60
N THR A 188 0.27 -15.72 2.39
CA THR A 188 0.94 -14.42 2.42
C THR A 188 0.75 -13.69 1.10
N PHE A 189 0.36 -12.41 1.16
CA PHE A 189 0.27 -11.53 0.00
C PHE A 189 1.33 -10.45 0.07
N VAL A 190 2.06 -10.26 -1.03
CA VAL A 190 2.92 -9.09 -1.25
C VAL A 190 2.31 -8.29 -2.39
N TYR A 191 1.82 -7.11 -2.07
CA TYR A 191 1.04 -6.27 -2.95
C TYR A 191 1.81 -5.00 -3.31
N VAL A 192 1.89 -4.68 -4.58
CA VAL A 192 2.50 -3.44 -5.06
C VAL A 192 1.40 -2.51 -5.55
N THR A 193 1.42 -1.27 -5.10
CA THR A 193 0.53 -0.21 -5.58
C THR A 193 1.15 1.18 -5.41
N HIS A 194 0.59 2.15 -6.09
CA HIS A 194 0.80 3.58 -5.85
C HIS A 194 -0.46 4.24 -5.26
N ASP A 195 -1.54 3.48 -5.09
CA ASP A 195 -2.82 3.94 -4.55
C ASP A 195 -2.84 3.76 -3.02
N GLN A 196 -3.00 4.88 -2.32
CA GLN A 196 -3.01 4.92 -0.85
C GLN A 196 -4.27 4.27 -0.28
N GLU A 197 -5.45 4.43 -0.93
CA GLU A 197 -6.71 3.84 -0.48
C GLU A 197 -6.62 2.31 -0.49
N GLU A 198 -6.00 1.74 -1.53
CA GLU A 198 -5.73 0.30 -1.61
C GLU A 198 -4.86 -0.18 -0.46
N ALA A 199 -3.72 0.50 -0.25
CA ALA A 199 -2.79 0.14 0.81
C ALA A 199 -3.44 0.23 2.20
N MET A 200 -4.14 1.33 2.49
CA MET A 200 -4.79 1.55 3.80
C MET A 200 -5.92 0.56 4.07
N THR A 201 -6.66 0.13 3.04
CA THR A 201 -7.84 -0.73 3.19
C THR A 201 -7.49 -2.21 3.34
N MET A 202 -6.46 -2.67 2.63
CA MET A 202 -6.20 -4.11 2.52
C MET A 202 -5.05 -4.62 3.40
N SER A 203 -4.10 -3.77 3.76
CA SER A 203 -2.84 -4.23 4.35
C SER A 203 -2.95 -4.53 5.84
N ASP A 204 -2.15 -5.47 6.28
CA ASP A 204 -1.82 -5.64 7.70
C ASP A 204 -0.61 -4.75 8.05
N ARG A 205 0.36 -4.62 7.12
CA ARG A 205 1.46 -3.66 7.18
C ARG A 205 1.69 -3.02 5.81
N ILE A 206 2.16 -1.78 5.83
CA ILE A 206 2.54 -1.01 4.64
C ILE A 206 4.01 -0.64 4.74
N ALA A 207 4.80 -0.95 3.72
CA ALA A 207 6.15 -0.44 3.54
C ALA A 207 6.11 0.74 2.57
N VAL A 208 6.27 1.96 3.10
CA VAL A 208 6.32 3.19 2.30
C VAL A 208 7.72 3.35 1.72
N MET A 209 7.80 3.31 0.41
CA MET A 209 9.06 3.34 -0.34
C MET A 209 9.25 4.67 -1.07
N ARG A 210 10.49 5.17 -1.09
CA ARG A 210 10.93 6.30 -1.90
C ARG A 210 12.40 6.13 -2.29
N ASP A 211 12.73 6.43 -3.53
CA ASP A 211 14.12 6.47 -4.02
C ASP A 211 14.95 5.20 -3.72
N GLY A 212 14.29 4.05 -3.74
CA GLY A 212 14.91 2.73 -3.55
C GLY A 212 15.03 2.26 -2.09
N VAL A 213 14.53 3.03 -1.11
CA VAL A 213 14.58 2.68 0.31
C VAL A 213 13.17 2.59 0.92
N ILE A 214 13.02 1.81 1.98
CA ILE A 214 11.82 1.82 2.84
C ILE A 214 11.99 2.94 3.86
N LEU A 215 11.11 3.95 3.81
CA LEU A 215 11.13 5.06 4.76
C LEU A 215 10.43 4.71 6.07
N GLN A 216 9.31 3.99 5.98
CA GLN A 216 8.56 3.53 7.15
C GLN A 216 7.82 2.25 6.81
N MET A 217 7.75 1.32 7.76
CA MET A 217 6.97 0.10 7.65
C MET A 217 6.23 -0.15 8.95
N ASP A 218 4.89 -0.12 8.88
CA ASP A 218 4.04 -0.29 10.06
C ASP A 218 2.60 -0.66 9.65
N ALA A 219 1.72 -0.86 10.64
CA ALA A 219 0.28 -0.98 10.43
C ALA A 219 -0.30 0.31 9.81
N PRO A 220 -1.36 0.23 8.97
CA PRO A 220 -1.95 1.40 8.30
C PRO A 220 -2.26 2.57 9.23
N ALA A 221 -2.90 2.33 10.36
CA ALA A 221 -3.24 3.38 11.33
C ALA A 221 -1.98 4.11 11.83
N LYS A 222 -0.89 3.38 12.11
CA LYS A 222 0.34 3.99 12.61
C LYS A 222 1.09 4.78 11.52
N ILE A 223 1.05 4.32 10.26
CA ILE A 223 1.58 5.08 9.12
C ILE A 223 0.82 6.42 8.95
N TYR A 224 -0.49 6.39 9.17
CA TYR A 224 -1.36 7.57 9.05
C TYR A 224 -1.18 8.54 10.21
N ASP A 225 -1.24 8.04 11.45
CA ASP A 225 -1.28 8.86 12.67
C ASP A 225 0.13 9.30 13.13
N ARG A 226 1.17 8.48 12.89
CA ARG A 226 2.54 8.70 13.34
C ARG A 226 3.56 8.56 12.20
N PRO A 227 3.49 9.42 11.16
CA PRO A 227 4.48 9.41 10.07
C PRO A 227 5.86 9.77 10.64
N ASN A 228 6.89 8.99 10.29
CA ASN A 228 8.25 9.18 10.81
C ASN A 228 9.05 10.25 10.05
N CYS A 229 8.56 10.75 8.93
CA CYS A 229 9.20 11.81 8.17
C CYS A 229 8.17 12.60 7.35
N ARG A 230 8.58 13.81 6.92
CA ARG A 230 7.74 14.71 6.13
C ARG A 230 7.18 14.05 4.88
N PHE A 231 8.00 13.27 4.16
CA PHE A 231 7.51 12.60 2.95
C PHE A 231 6.35 11.66 3.23
N VAL A 232 6.43 10.83 4.29
CA VAL A 232 5.34 9.91 4.65
C VAL A 232 4.10 10.69 5.06
N ALA A 233 4.26 11.79 5.81
CA ALA A 233 3.15 12.66 6.20
C ALA A 233 2.42 13.25 4.98
N ASP A 234 3.17 13.77 4.01
CA ASP A 234 2.62 14.41 2.79
C ASP A 234 2.10 13.39 1.78
N PHE A 235 2.74 12.21 1.71
CA PHE A 235 2.37 11.15 0.76
C PHE A 235 1.14 10.37 1.21
N ILE A 236 0.92 10.17 2.51
CA ILE A 236 -0.22 9.41 3.06
C ILE A 236 -1.30 10.39 3.52
N GLY A 237 -2.36 10.51 2.73
CA GLY A 237 -3.47 11.42 3.01
C GLY A 237 -3.11 12.88 2.85
N GLU A 238 -4.01 13.76 3.28
CA GLU A 238 -3.81 15.20 3.23
C GLU A 238 -3.28 15.71 4.57
N SER A 239 -2.08 16.26 4.56
CA SER A 239 -1.44 16.82 5.74
C SER A 239 -1.15 18.30 5.57
N ASN A 240 -1.38 19.04 6.64
CA ASN A 240 -0.86 20.39 6.79
C ASN A 240 0.48 20.29 7.54
N VAL A 241 1.53 20.87 6.99
CA VAL A 241 2.85 20.89 7.62
C VAL A 241 3.14 22.32 8.10
N ILE A 242 3.29 22.46 9.41
CA ILE A 242 3.51 23.76 10.07
C ILE A 242 4.90 23.74 10.70
N SER A 243 5.73 24.73 10.37
CA SER A 243 7.05 24.88 10.97
C SER A 243 6.96 25.68 12.27
N GLY A 244 7.74 25.27 13.28
CA GLY A 244 7.76 25.97 14.56
C GLY A 244 8.98 25.62 15.40
N VAL A 245 9.04 26.20 16.60
CA VAL A 245 10.11 26.02 17.58
C VAL A 245 9.53 25.40 18.84
N VAL A 246 10.12 24.33 19.34
CA VAL A 246 9.72 23.68 20.60
C VAL A 246 9.95 24.64 21.78
N ARG A 247 8.90 24.92 22.57
CA ARG A 247 8.95 25.76 23.74
C ARG A 247 8.90 25.00 25.06
N SER A 248 8.19 23.88 25.09
CA SER A 248 8.21 22.94 26.22
C SER A 248 8.06 21.51 25.76
N VAL A 249 8.59 20.59 26.57
CA VAL A 249 8.51 19.15 26.38
C VAL A 249 8.00 18.52 27.69
N GLU A 250 6.85 17.86 27.64
CA GLU A 250 6.23 17.17 28.77
C GLU A 250 5.90 15.71 28.36
N GLY A 251 6.88 14.82 28.53
CA GLY A 251 6.79 13.46 28.00
C GLY A 251 6.75 13.47 26.48
N GLU A 252 5.70 12.90 25.89
CA GLU A 252 5.47 12.93 24.43
C GLU A 252 4.81 14.24 23.94
N LYS A 253 4.36 15.11 24.85
CA LYS A 253 3.67 16.35 24.49
C LYS A 253 4.67 17.48 24.28
N LEU A 254 4.53 18.20 23.17
CA LEU A 254 5.38 19.31 22.76
C LEU A 254 4.51 20.56 22.60
N SER A 255 4.88 21.67 23.28
CA SER A 255 4.35 22.98 22.95
C SER A 255 5.25 23.62 21.90
N VAL A 256 4.69 23.95 20.74
CA VAL A 256 5.42 24.46 19.58
C VAL A 256 4.93 25.85 19.24
N GLU A 257 5.83 26.81 19.25
CA GLU A 257 5.55 28.19 18.82
C GLU A 257 5.73 28.32 17.31
N THR A 258 4.72 28.88 16.68
CA THR A 258 4.70 29.22 15.25
C THR A 258 4.50 30.73 15.08
N PRO A 259 4.72 31.32 13.89
CA PRO A 259 4.41 32.72 13.62
C PRO A 259 2.95 33.12 13.88
N ASP A 260 2.03 32.15 13.85
CA ASP A 260 0.58 32.34 13.93
C ASP A 260 -0.03 31.96 15.28
N GLY A 261 0.76 31.42 16.20
CA GLY A 261 0.31 31.01 17.52
C GLY A 261 1.03 29.80 18.08
N MET A 262 0.47 29.25 19.15
CA MET A 262 0.98 28.05 19.81
C MET A 262 0.18 26.84 19.37
N ILE A 263 0.86 25.72 19.13
CA ILE A 263 0.23 24.42 18.85
C ILE A 263 0.75 23.35 19.81
N LEU A 264 -0.09 22.38 20.11
CA LEU A 264 0.29 21.18 20.84
C LEU A 264 0.57 20.06 19.82
N ALA A 265 1.73 19.45 19.92
CA ALA A 265 2.14 18.32 19.11
C ALA A 265 2.50 17.12 20.00
N CYS A 266 2.61 15.94 19.40
CA CYS A 266 3.13 14.75 20.04
C CYS A 266 4.39 14.29 19.31
N GLY A 267 5.43 13.97 20.08
CA GLY A 267 6.68 13.46 19.53
C GLY A 267 7.68 13.15 20.64
N GLU A 268 8.65 12.30 20.31
CA GLU A 268 9.69 11.87 21.25
C GLU A 268 11.07 12.33 20.74
N GLY A 269 12.00 12.56 21.68
CA GLY A 269 13.40 12.85 21.36
C GLY A 269 13.69 14.30 20.96
N PHE A 270 12.71 15.22 21.10
CA PHE A 270 12.88 16.63 20.78
C PHE A 270 13.35 17.43 22.00
N THR A 271 14.07 18.53 21.75
CA THR A 271 14.60 19.44 22.78
C THR A 271 14.01 20.85 22.68
N VAL A 272 13.94 21.56 23.80
CA VAL A 272 13.50 22.96 23.83
C VAL A 272 14.43 23.83 22.96
N GLY A 273 13.85 24.68 22.10
CA GLY A 273 14.57 25.52 21.15
C GLY A 273 14.80 24.87 19.77
N GLU A 274 14.48 23.60 19.61
CA GLU A 274 14.64 22.89 18.34
C GLU A 274 13.59 23.36 17.31
N LYS A 275 14.01 23.53 16.04
CA LYS A 275 13.14 23.83 14.92
C LYS A 275 12.57 22.53 14.37
N ILE A 276 11.26 22.39 14.35
CA ILE A 276 10.56 21.20 13.89
C ILE A 276 9.47 21.53 12.88
N CYS A 277 9.02 20.50 12.17
CA CYS A 277 7.82 20.54 11.36
C CYS A 277 6.75 19.65 12.03
N VAL A 278 5.58 20.22 12.28
CA VAL A 278 4.43 19.50 12.82
C VAL A 278 3.47 19.19 11.68
N SER A 279 3.13 17.92 11.53
CA SER A 279 2.10 17.47 10.57
C SER A 279 0.75 17.36 11.26
N VAL A 280 -0.27 17.98 10.68
CA VAL A 280 -1.65 17.93 11.17
C VAL A 280 -2.57 17.50 10.04
N ARG A 281 -3.38 16.49 10.27
CA ARG A 281 -4.39 16.05 9.29
C ARG A 281 -5.52 17.08 9.18
N SER A 282 -6.03 17.26 7.96
CA SER A 282 -7.07 18.27 7.67
C SER A 282 -8.34 18.07 8.51
N GLU A 283 -8.71 16.83 8.84
CA GLU A 283 -9.88 16.49 9.64
C GLU A 283 -9.74 16.78 11.15
N TYR A 284 -8.52 17.02 11.63
CA TYR A 284 -8.27 17.40 13.03
C TYR A 284 -8.24 18.90 13.24
N LEU A 285 -8.32 19.69 12.17
CA LEU A 285 -8.36 21.14 12.26
C LEU A 285 -9.81 21.64 12.36
N ASN A 286 -10.14 22.29 13.47
CA ASN A 286 -11.43 22.91 13.67
C ASN A 286 -11.34 24.42 13.46
N LEU A 287 -12.32 24.99 12.76
CA LEU A 287 -12.44 26.44 12.55
C LEU A 287 -13.38 27.04 13.58
N SER A 288 -12.99 28.18 14.17
CA SER A 288 -13.83 28.98 15.03
C SER A 288 -13.79 30.46 14.62
N ALA A 289 -14.95 31.09 14.54
CA ALA A 289 -15.05 32.54 14.26
C ALA A 289 -14.70 33.39 15.49
N THR A 290 -14.71 32.81 16.68
CA THR A 290 -14.38 33.46 17.94
C THR A 290 -13.08 32.86 18.52
N PRO A 291 -12.32 33.68 19.28
CA PRO A 291 -11.13 33.17 19.97
C PRO A 291 -11.50 32.00 20.89
N VAL A 292 -10.69 30.92 20.81
CA VAL A 292 -10.80 29.74 21.65
C VAL A 292 -9.57 29.72 22.59
N GLU A 293 -9.79 29.38 23.86
CA GLU A 293 -8.69 29.21 24.81
C GLU A 293 -7.86 27.95 24.45
N GLY A 294 -6.56 28.05 24.62
CA GLY A 294 -5.63 26.95 24.42
C GLY A 294 -4.72 27.12 23.20
N PHE A 295 -4.37 26.00 22.57
CA PHE A 295 -3.46 26.00 21.43
C PHE A 295 -4.22 26.31 20.15
N THR A 296 -4.04 27.53 19.63
CA THR A 296 -4.74 28.02 18.45
C THR A 296 -3.81 28.75 17.50
N LEU A 297 -4.14 28.67 16.20
CA LEU A 297 -3.53 29.45 15.14
C LEU A 297 -4.54 30.50 14.64
N ARG A 298 -4.04 31.68 14.25
CA ARG A 298 -4.86 32.71 13.63
C ARG A 298 -4.57 32.78 12.15
N GLY A 299 -5.62 32.63 11.34
CA GLY A 299 -5.52 32.67 9.89
C GLY A 299 -6.70 33.43 9.26
N LYS A 300 -6.61 33.67 7.97
CA LYS A 300 -7.67 34.31 7.17
C LYS A 300 -8.21 33.26 6.20
N VAL A 301 -9.53 33.04 6.20
CA VAL A 301 -10.16 32.19 5.20
C VAL A 301 -9.97 32.78 3.82
N LYS A 302 -9.39 32.05 2.91
CA LYS A 302 -9.07 32.45 1.53
C LYS A 302 -10.05 31.89 0.53
N ASP A 303 -10.42 30.60 0.67
CA ASP A 303 -11.27 29.93 -0.29
C ASP A 303 -12.04 28.76 0.32
N PHE A 304 -13.13 28.36 -0.34
CA PHE A 304 -13.93 27.19 -0.02
C PHE A 304 -13.99 26.28 -1.25
N ILE A 305 -13.45 25.07 -1.13
CA ILE A 305 -13.39 24.09 -2.22
C ILE A 305 -14.43 23.00 -1.94
N TYR A 306 -15.48 22.93 -2.77
CA TYR A 306 -16.50 21.90 -2.65
C TYR A 306 -16.05 20.60 -3.35
N ILE A 307 -15.93 19.51 -2.56
CA ILE A 307 -15.53 18.17 -3.03
C ILE A 307 -16.65 17.18 -2.74
N GLY A 308 -17.86 17.43 -3.25
CA GLY A 308 -19.01 16.54 -3.08
C GLY A 308 -19.46 16.35 -1.63
N THR A 309 -18.81 15.49 -0.89
CA THR A 309 -19.18 15.13 0.49
C THR A 309 -18.62 16.05 1.56
N VAL A 310 -17.60 16.85 1.24
CA VAL A 310 -16.94 17.78 2.17
C VAL A 310 -16.66 19.12 1.51
N ILE A 311 -16.62 20.19 2.31
CA ILE A 311 -16.14 21.51 1.91
C ILE A 311 -14.77 21.67 2.53
N LYS A 312 -13.71 21.74 1.71
CA LYS A 312 -12.39 22.11 2.19
C LYS A 312 -12.30 23.60 2.29
N THR A 313 -11.86 24.10 3.44
CA THR A 313 -11.60 25.51 3.67
C THR A 313 -10.10 25.76 3.62
N ALA A 314 -9.66 26.61 2.72
CA ALA A 314 -8.30 27.10 2.66
C ALA A 314 -8.13 28.29 3.60
N VAL A 315 -7.25 28.16 4.59
CA VAL A 315 -6.91 29.21 5.56
C VAL A 315 -5.49 29.64 5.35
N GLU A 316 -5.30 30.91 5.04
CA GLU A 316 -3.99 31.53 4.89
C GLU A 316 -3.46 31.96 6.27
N LEU A 317 -2.29 31.44 6.62
CA LEU A 317 -1.51 31.86 7.77
C LEU A 317 -0.52 32.97 7.36
N LYS A 318 0.23 33.52 8.32
CA LYS A 318 1.41 34.34 8.01
C LYS A 318 2.40 33.51 7.18
N ASP A 319 3.31 34.16 6.49
CA ASP A 319 4.32 33.54 5.62
C ASP A 319 3.75 32.73 4.44
N ASP A 320 2.56 33.13 3.90
CA ASP A 320 1.88 32.47 2.75
C ASP A 320 1.62 30.96 2.93
N CYS A 321 1.61 30.47 4.16
CA CYS A 321 1.29 29.09 4.46
C CYS A 321 -0.23 28.88 4.34
N LEU A 322 -0.65 27.94 3.49
CA LEU A 322 -2.05 27.53 3.36
C LEU A 322 -2.31 26.27 4.15
N LEU A 323 -3.27 26.33 5.07
CA LEU A 323 -3.84 25.15 5.73
C LEU A 323 -5.15 24.79 5.07
N TYR A 324 -5.35 23.48 4.89
CA TYR A 324 -6.63 22.93 4.43
C TYR A 324 -7.33 22.21 5.58
N THR A 325 -8.59 22.56 5.81
CA THR A 325 -9.44 21.86 6.78
C THR A 325 -10.51 21.09 6.02
N SER A 326 -10.95 19.98 6.59
CA SER A 326 -12.10 19.21 6.11
C SER A 326 -13.08 19.08 7.27
N PRO A 327 -13.86 20.13 7.58
CA PRO A 327 -14.80 20.07 8.70
C PRO A 327 -15.81 18.93 8.49
N SER A 328 -16.13 18.25 9.57
CA SER A 328 -17.18 17.23 9.60
C SER A 328 -18.51 17.84 9.10
N PRO A 329 -19.40 17.09 8.43
CA PRO A 329 -20.74 17.55 8.06
C PRO A 329 -21.54 18.16 9.21
N ARG A 330 -21.22 17.80 10.46
CA ARG A 330 -21.84 18.36 11.68
C ARG A 330 -21.40 19.81 12.00
N ASP A 331 -20.26 20.25 11.51
CA ASP A 331 -19.73 21.60 11.80
C ASP A 331 -20.26 22.65 10.82
N THR A 332 -20.71 22.23 9.63
CA THR A 332 -21.33 23.12 8.64
C THR A 332 -22.76 23.55 9.00
N GLU A 333 -23.47 22.81 9.86
CA GLU A 333 -24.81 23.19 10.33
C GLU A 333 -24.78 24.25 11.45
N ARG A 334 -23.64 24.42 12.15
CA ARG A 334 -23.50 25.41 13.25
C ARG A 334 -22.97 26.76 12.79
N SER A 335 -22.56 26.91 11.54
CA SER A 335 -22.01 28.16 10.98
C SER A 335 -22.92 28.82 9.93
N ARG A 336 -24.23 28.47 9.89
CA ARG A 336 -25.28 29.20 9.15
C ARG A 336 -26.08 30.09 10.05
#